data_ff31533b1843d0f98b65363082c3031f
#
_entry.id   ff31533b1843d0f98b65363082c3031f
#
_cell.length_a   1.000
_cell.length_b   1.000
_cell.length_c   1.000
_cell.angle_alpha   90.00
_cell.angle_beta   90.00
_cell.angle_gamma   90.00
#
_symmetry.space_group_name_H-M   'P 1'
#
loop_
_entity.id
_entity.type
_entity.pdbx_description
1 polymer ?
#
loop_
_entity_poly.entity_id
_entity_poly.type
_entity_poly.pdbx_seq_one_letter_code
_entity_poly.pdbx_strand_id
1 'polypeptide(L)'
;MKLNPNNPNFIGFDWFAGDEYAYDSKGENKERYKELCVKHNDTNYDRREIKPEDALGINGDARYRRVFGHDFVEIDVISDRDFDDAHPAGTSLGDVVKYGGKSYWEYVKRGYTGNPVSELDGYINNIPEDGLCLLKSFWLNFPEVSVEASGTHNLQILFVVDDGTELVFNLTMYLEPSN
;
A
#
# COMPACT_ATOMS: atom_id res chain seq x y z
N MET A 1 -7.21 0.13 9.71
CA MET A 1 -6.62 -1.22 9.61
C MET A 1 -7.73 -2.24 9.84
N LYS A 2 -7.79 -3.28 9.02
CA LYS A 2 -8.83 -4.32 9.10
C LYS A 2 -8.19 -5.69 9.01
N LEU A 3 -8.55 -6.57 9.94
CA LEU A 3 -8.26 -8.00 9.83
C LEU A 3 -9.29 -8.66 8.91
N ASN A 4 -8.86 -9.57 8.06
CA ASN A 4 -9.74 -10.34 7.21
C ASN A 4 -10.22 -11.59 7.98
N PRO A 5 -11.51 -11.73 8.32
CA PRO A 5 -12.00 -12.89 9.06
C PRO A 5 -11.87 -14.22 8.29
N ASN A 6 -11.71 -14.17 6.97
CA ASN A 6 -11.54 -15.34 6.12
C ASN A 6 -10.07 -15.66 5.81
N ASN A 7 -9.14 -14.81 6.22
CA ASN A 7 -7.71 -15.01 6.11
C ASN A 7 -7.03 -14.34 7.31
N PRO A 8 -6.78 -15.08 8.39
CA PRO A 8 -6.22 -14.53 9.62
C PRO A 8 -4.80 -14.01 9.46
N ASN A 9 -4.06 -14.47 8.44
CA ASN A 9 -2.70 -14.03 8.14
C ASN A 9 -2.64 -12.76 7.29
N PHE A 10 -3.76 -12.05 7.15
CA PHE A 10 -3.91 -10.87 6.28
C PHE A 10 -4.28 -9.62 7.06
N ILE A 11 -3.59 -8.52 6.79
CA ILE A 11 -3.83 -7.21 7.38
C ILE A 11 -4.16 -6.22 6.26
N GLY A 12 -5.41 -5.80 6.16
CA GLY A 12 -5.84 -4.75 5.24
C GLY A 12 -5.68 -3.36 5.83
N PHE A 13 -5.27 -2.41 5.00
CA PHE A 13 -5.19 -1.01 5.38
C PHE A 13 -6.22 -0.20 4.61
N ASP A 14 -7.03 0.56 5.37
CA ASP A 14 -8.04 1.45 4.83
C ASP A 14 -7.55 2.89 5.06
N TRP A 15 -6.79 3.40 4.10
CA TRP A 15 -6.16 4.72 4.17
C TRP A 15 -7.13 5.87 3.90
N PHE A 16 -8.37 5.55 3.58
CA PHE A 16 -9.34 6.51 3.04
C PHE A 16 -9.94 7.47 4.06
N ALA A 17 -9.47 7.48 5.29
CA ALA A 17 -10.10 8.26 6.36
C ALA A 17 -9.47 9.64 6.62
N GLY A 18 -8.35 10.04 6.00
CA GLY A 18 -7.68 11.29 6.35
C GLY A 18 -7.08 12.10 5.20
N ASP A 19 -6.38 11.47 4.25
CA ASP A 19 -5.65 12.16 3.19
C ASP A 19 -6.06 11.65 1.80
N GLU A 20 -7.31 11.83 1.46
CA GLU A 20 -7.85 11.40 0.18
C GLU A 20 -7.49 12.41 -0.92
N TYR A 21 -6.64 12.00 -1.84
CA TYR A 21 -6.42 12.77 -3.05
C TYR A 21 -7.29 12.23 -4.17
N ALA A 22 -8.27 13.04 -4.54
CA ALA A 22 -8.93 12.84 -5.81
C ALA A 22 -7.93 13.28 -6.90
N TYR A 23 -7.69 12.43 -7.86
CA TYR A 23 -6.98 12.75 -9.09
C TYR A 23 -7.92 13.61 -9.96
N ASP A 24 -8.19 14.83 -9.50
CA ASP A 24 -9.13 15.74 -10.10
C ASP A 24 -8.53 17.15 -10.23
N SER A 25 -8.27 17.55 -11.47
CA SER A 25 -7.78 18.90 -11.77
C SER A 25 -8.80 20.02 -11.52
N LYS A 26 -10.03 19.69 -11.12
CA LYS A 26 -11.14 20.63 -10.92
C LYS A 26 -11.77 20.61 -9.53
N GLY A 27 -11.38 19.64 -8.68
CA GLY A 27 -11.96 19.41 -7.38
C GLY A 27 -11.37 20.23 -6.24
N GLU A 28 -11.85 19.95 -5.02
CA GLU A 28 -11.40 20.63 -3.78
C GLU A 28 -9.90 20.39 -3.49
N ASN A 29 -9.33 19.28 -4.00
CA ASN A 29 -7.93 18.89 -3.79
C ASN A 29 -7.02 19.26 -4.97
N LYS A 30 -7.41 20.22 -5.80
CA LYS A 30 -6.67 20.62 -7.00
C LYS A 30 -5.20 20.96 -6.75
N GLU A 31 -4.91 21.71 -5.69
CA GLU A 31 -3.53 22.11 -5.38
C GLU A 31 -2.70 20.89 -4.95
N ARG A 32 -3.25 20.02 -4.12
CA ARG A 32 -2.58 18.79 -3.71
C ARG A 32 -2.35 17.82 -4.90
N TYR A 33 -3.32 17.76 -5.80
CA TYR A 33 -3.16 17.01 -7.04
C TYR A 33 -1.96 17.52 -7.87
N LYS A 34 -1.82 18.84 -7.99
CA LYS A 34 -0.67 19.44 -8.69
C LYS A 34 0.66 19.13 -7.99
N GLU A 35 0.70 19.20 -6.67
CA GLU A 35 1.89 18.83 -5.89
C GLU A 35 2.30 17.39 -6.18
N LEU A 36 1.35 16.44 -6.17
CA LEU A 36 1.61 15.06 -6.52
C LEU A 36 2.10 14.90 -7.96
N CYS A 37 1.53 15.65 -8.90
CA CYS A 37 1.98 15.63 -10.28
C CYS A 37 3.42 16.13 -10.42
N VAL A 38 3.78 17.19 -9.69
CA VAL A 38 5.16 17.71 -9.67
C VAL A 38 6.10 16.67 -9.04
N LYS A 39 5.71 16.13 -7.89
CA LYS A 39 6.48 15.09 -7.18
C LYS A 39 6.79 13.89 -8.07
N HIS A 40 5.81 13.41 -8.81
CA HIS A 40 5.94 12.23 -9.66
C HIS A 40 6.33 12.56 -11.12
N ASN A 41 6.76 13.80 -11.39
CA ASN A 41 7.11 14.27 -12.73
C ASN A 41 6.02 13.99 -13.78
N ASP A 42 4.75 14.09 -13.36
CA ASP A 42 3.59 13.90 -14.23
C ASP A 42 3.29 15.20 -14.98
N THR A 43 3.92 15.36 -16.15
CA THR A 43 3.80 16.56 -16.99
C THR A 43 2.49 16.62 -17.79
N ASN A 44 1.66 15.59 -17.71
CA ASN A 44 0.43 15.50 -18.50
C ASN A 44 -0.83 15.88 -17.71
N TYR A 45 -0.69 16.27 -16.45
CA TYR A 45 -1.81 16.52 -15.56
C TYR A 45 -2.78 17.61 -16.03
N ASP A 46 -2.33 18.65 -16.76
CA ASP A 46 -3.15 19.73 -17.28
C ASP A 46 -3.83 19.39 -18.62
N ARG A 47 -3.43 18.32 -19.28
CA ARG A 47 -3.87 17.96 -20.63
C ARG A 47 -4.92 16.85 -20.64
N ARG A 48 -5.29 16.35 -19.48
CA ARG A 48 -6.22 15.21 -19.40
C ARG A 48 -7.65 15.63 -19.61
N GLU A 49 -8.13 15.43 -20.82
CA GLU A 49 -9.52 15.05 -21.00
C GLU A 49 -9.62 13.54 -20.66
N ILE A 50 -10.04 13.22 -19.45
CA ILE A 50 -10.41 11.85 -19.13
C ILE A 50 -11.66 11.54 -19.96
N LYS A 51 -11.48 10.77 -21.02
CA LYS A 51 -12.61 10.34 -21.82
C LYS A 51 -13.50 9.42 -20.99
N PRO A 52 -14.81 9.46 -21.17
CA PRO A 52 -15.73 8.58 -20.43
C PRO A 52 -15.38 7.09 -20.56
N GLU A 53 -14.83 6.66 -21.68
CA GLU A 53 -14.37 5.28 -21.91
C GLU A 53 -13.10 4.91 -21.11
N ASP A 54 -12.25 5.88 -20.78
CA ASP A 54 -11.07 5.67 -19.94
C ASP A 54 -11.46 5.65 -18.44
N ALA A 55 -12.68 6.02 -18.16
CA ALA A 55 -13.33 5.95 -16.86
C ALA A 55 -13.71 4.52 -16.44
N LEU A 56 -13.33 3.56 -17.26
CA LEU A 56 -13.70 2.17 -17.11
C LEU A 56 -13.19 1.60 -15.79
N GLY A 57 -14.10 1.48 -14.93
CA GLY A 57 -13.93 0.52 -13.91
C GLY A 57 -14.78 0.62 -12.69
N ILE A 58 -15.30 1.76 -12.30
CA ILE A 58 -16.17 1.77 -11.11
C ILE A 58 -17.16 2.92 -11.21
N ASN A 59 -18.40 2.61 -11.55
CA ASN A 59 -19.58 3.48 -11.41
C ASN A 59 -19.56 4.84 -12.14
N GLY A 60 -18.94 4.93 -13.29
CA GLY A 60 -19.19 6.06 -14.21
C GLY A 60 -18.58 7.39 -13.82
N ASP A 61 -17.81 7.49 -12.72
CA ASP A 61 -17.14 8.72 -12.31
C ASP A 61 -15.63 8.58 -12.29
N ALA A 62 -15.03 8.73 -13.47
CA ALA A 62 -13.57 8.68 -13.68
C ALA A 62 -12.81 9.82 -13.02
N ARG A 63 -13.51 10.80 -12.52
CA ARG A 63 -12.93 12.05 -12.03
C ARG A 63 -12.33 11.94 -10.65
N TYR A 64 -12.58 10.85 -9.92
CA TYR A 64 -12.17 10.68 -8.53
C TYR A 64 -11.37 9.41 -8.32
N ARG A 65 -10.11 9.41 -8.76
CA ARG A 65 -9.19 8.35 -8.38
C ARG A 65 -8.54 8.73 -7.05
N ARG A 66 -9.01 8.11 -5.99
CA ARG A 66 -8.41 8.27 -4.67
C ARG A 66 -7.13 7.48 -4.60
N VAL A 67 -6.08 8.11 -4.11
CA VAL A 67 -4.79 7.49 -3.87
C VAL A 67 -4.29 7.90 -2.49
N PHE A 68 -3.45 7.08 -1.89
CA PHE A 68 -2.67 7.51 -0.75
C PHE A 68 -1.60 8.51 -1.25
N GLY A 69 -1.54 9.68 -0.64
CA GLY A 69 -0.75 10.81 -1.14
C GLY A 69 0.72 10.80 -0.76
N HIS A 70 1.15 9.83 0.03
CA HIS A 70 2.54 9.59 0.37
C HIS A 70 3.02 8.28 -0.26
N ASP A 71 4.32 8.20 -0.53
CA ASP A 71 4.94 6.99 -1.05
C ASP A 71 5.60 6.25 0.11
N PHE A 72 5.36 4.95 0.24
CA PHE A 72 6.08 4.16 1.22
C PHE A 72 7.47 3.84 0.70
N VAL A 73 8.48 4.24 1.47
CA VAL A 73 9.90 4.00 1.16
C VAL A 73 10.50 2.90 2.03
N GLU A 74 9.88 2.63 3.19
CA GLU A 74 10.27 1.53 4.07
C GLU A 74 9.04 0.98 4.78
N ILE A 75 9.02 -0.33 4.98
CA ILE A 75 8.04 -1.03 5.80
C ILE A 75 8.80 -2.02 6.66
N ASP A 76 8.51 -2.06 7.96
CA ASP A 76 9.01 -3.08 8.86
C ASP A 76 7.90 -3.67 9.71
N VAL A 77 8.04 -4.94 10.04
CA VAL A 77 7.13 -5.66 10.94
C VAL A 77 7.96 -6.43 11.95
N ILE A 78 7.67 -6.21 13.23
CA ILE A 78 8.34 -6.85 14.35
C ILE A 78 7.30 -7.57 15.20
N SER A 79 7.61 -8.79 15.64
CA SER A 79 6.77 -9.56 16.56
C SER A 79 7.37 -9.59 17.97
N ASP A 80 6.52 -9.65 19.00
CA ASP A 80 6.90 -9.83 20.40
C ASP A 80 7.25 -11.28 20.76
N ARG A 81 7.09 -12.22 19.80
CA ARG A 81 7.47 -13.63 19.97
C ARG A 81 8.25 -14.14 18.77
N ASP A 82 8.96 -15.23 18.98
CA ASP A 82 9.67 -15.91 17.91
C ASP A 82 8.73 -16.32 16.78
N PHE A 83 9.11 -16.02 15.54
CA PHE A 83 8.42 -16.50 14.36
C PHE A 83 9.04 -17.83 13.88
N ASP A 84 10.37 -17.88 13.85
CA ASP A 84 11.18 -19.07 13.61
C ASP A 84 12.60 -18.86 14.19
N ASP A 85 13.50 -19.82 13.96
CA ASP A 85 14.89 -19.76 14.44
C ASP A 85 15.68 -18.56 13.87
N ALA A 86 15.33 -18.10 12.66
CA ALA A 86 15.97 -16.94 12.02
C ALA A 86 15.35 -15.60 12.48
N HIS A 87 14.13 -15.63 12.97
CA HIS A 87 13.35 -14.47 13.37
C HIS A 87 12.88 -14.59 14.83
N PRO A 88 13.80 -14.47 15.80
CA PRO A 88 13.44 -14.41 17.22
C PRO A 88 12.67 -13.13 17.54
N ALA A 89 11.95 -13.14 18.67
CA ALA A 89 11.18 -12.01 19.16
C ALA A 89 11.96 -10.69 19.09
N GLY A 90 11.36 -9.65 18.57
CA GLY A 90 11.95 -8.33 18.44
C GLY A 90 12.81 -8.14 17.20
N THR A 91 12.90 -9.11 16.31
CA THR A 91 13.59 -8.96 15.02
C THR A 91 12.63 -8.64 13.88
N SER A 92 13.15 -8.06 12.81
CA SER A 92 12.37 -7.74 11.60
C SER A 92 11.89 -9.03 10.92
N LEU A 93 10.65 -8.99 10.43
CA LEU A 93 10.04 -10.02 9.60
C LEU A 93 10.05 -9.63 8.11
N GLY A 94 11.08 -8.88 7.69
CA GLY A 94 11.16 -8.26 6.38
C GLY A 94 11.11 -9.22 5.20
N ASP A 95 11.69 -10.40 5.32
CA ASP A 95 11.72 -11.48 4.32
C ASP A 95 10.63 -12.55 4.54
N VAL A 96 9.79 -12.37 5.56
CA VAL A 96 8.63 -13.22 5.88
C VAL A 96 7.34 -12.57 5.41
N VAL A 97 7.19 -11.27 5.68
CA VAL A 97 5.96 -10.54 5.38
C VAL A 97 5.99 -10.01 3.95
N LYS A 98 4.91 -10.27 3.22
CA LYS A 98 4.68 -9.69 1.90
C LYS A 98 3.73 -8.51 1.97
N TYR A 99 4.00 -7.51 1.14
CA TYR A 99 3.02 -6.51 0.77
C TYR A 99 2.29 -6.90 -0.50
N GLY A 100 1.07 -6.43 -0.63
CA GLY A 100 0.30 -6.47 -1.85
C GLY A 100 -0.60 -5.26 -1.96
N GLY A 101 -1.13 -5.02 -3.13
CA GLY A 101 -1.97 -3.84 -3.35
C GLY A 101 -2.23 -3.54 -4.80
N LYS A 102 -2.74 -2.34 -5.01
CA LYS A 102 -2.99 -1.78 -6.32
C LYS A 102 -2.49 -0.35 -6.37
N SER A 103 -1.83 0.01 -7.47
CA SER A 103 -1.26 1.33 -7.69
C SER A 103 -1.61 1.88 -9.07
N TYR A 104 -1.65 3.21 -9.19
CA TYR A 104 -1.73 3.90 -10.47
C TYR A 104 -0.35 4.31 -11.01
N TRP A 105 0.75 4.05 -10.27
CA TRP A 105 2.08 4.55 -10.57
C TRP A 105 2.58 4.15 -11.96
N GLU A 106 2.49 2.88 -12.30
CA GLU A 106 2.90 2.39 -13.62
C GLU A 106 2.07 3.00 -14.77
N TYR A 107 0.81 3.33 -14.53
CA TYR A 107 -0.03 3.99 -15.52
C TYR A 107 0.41 5.43 -15.74
N VAL A 108 0.78 6.14 -14.68
CA VAL A 108 1.35 7.50 -14.76
C VAL A 108 2.69 7.49 -15.51
N LYS A 109 3.61 6.60 -15.12
CA LYS A 109 4.92 6.45 -15.79
C LYS A 109 4.81 6.17 -17.31
N ARG A 110 3.79 5.43 -17.72
CA ARG A 110 3.52 5.13 -19.14
C ARG A 110 2.73 6.21 -19.88
N GLY A 111 2.59 7.38 -19.30
CA GLY A 111 1.85 8.50 -19.91
C GLY A 111 0.36 8.16 -20.15
N TYR A 112 -0.25 7.39 -19.20
CA TYR A 112 -1.67 7.05 -19.20
C TYR A 112 -2.11 6.09 -20.32
N THR A 113 -1.23 5.17 -20.69
CA THR A 113 -1.54 4.13 -21.68
C THR A 113 -1.65 2.75 -21.03
N GLY A 114 -2.55 1.91 -21.56
CA GLY A 114 -2.75 0.54 -21.10
C GLY A 114 -3.62 0.43 -19.85
N ASN A 115 -3.41 -0.62 -19.04
CA ASN A 115 -4.18 -0.85 -17.82
C ASN A 115 -3.92 0.26 -16.79
N PRO A 116 -4.96 0.97 -16.30
CA PRO A 116 -4.78 2.05 -15.34
C PRO A 116 -4.33 1.59 -13.94
N VAL A 117 -4.48 0.32 -13.62
CA VAL A 117 -4.13 -0.22 -12.31
C VAL A 117 -3.12 -1.33 -12.46
N SER A 118 -2.04 -1.26 -11.69
CA SER A 118 -1.04 -2.30 -11.56
C SER A 118 -1.17 -3.00 -10.22
N GLU A 119 -1.02 -4.32 -10.22
CA GLU A 119 -0.93 -5.10 -8.99
C GLU A 119 0.47 -4.91 -8.38
N LEU A 120 0.51 -4.89 -7.06
CA LEU A 120 1.73 -4.87 -6.26
C LEU A 120 1.86 -6.21 -5.53
N ASP A 121 3.05 -6.78 -5.53
CA ASP A 121 3.39 -7.98 -4.75
C ASP A 121 4.89 -8.02 -4.51
N GLY A 122 5.31 -8.21 -3.27
CA GLY A 122 6.72 -8.31 -2.89
C GLY A 122 6.91 -8.52 -1.40
N TYR A 123 8.12 -8.85 -0.99
CA TYR A 123 8.49 -8.84 0.43
C TYR A 123 8.80 -7.43 0.90
N ILE A 124 8.48 -7.12 2.17
CA ILE A 124 8.63 -5.77 2.70
C ILE A 124 10.08 -5.29 2.79
N ASN A 125 11.04 -6.20 2.84
CA ASN A 125 12.48 -5.87 2.76
C ASN A 125 12.96 -5.57 1.33
N ASN A 126 12.08 -5.64 0.33
CA ASN A 126 12.43 -5.42 -1.07
C ASN A 126 11.42 -4.46 -1.74
N ILE A 127 11.25 -3.28 -1.13
CA ILE A 127 10.47 -2.20 -1.72
C ILE A 127 11.24 -1.61 -2.91
N PRO A 128 10.57 -1.30 -4.03
CA PRO A 128 11.21 -0.62 -5.17
C PRO A 128 11.91 0.68 -4.76
N GLU A 129 12.99 1.04 -5.43
CA GLU A 129 13.78 2.24 -5.14
C GLU A 129 12.94 3.53 -5.24
N ASP A 130 11.96 3.59 -6.14
CA ASP A 130 11.01 4.69 -6.26
C ASP A 130 9.86 4.60 -5.23
N GLY A 131 9.86 3.62 -4.36
CA GLY A 131 8.84 3.41 -3.34
C GLY A 131 7.54 2.80 -3.87
N LEU A 132 6.57 2.68 -2.97
CA LEU A 132 5.21 2.24 -3.30
C LEU A 132 4.31 3.47 -3.45
N CYS A 133 4.19 3.96 -4.70
CA CYS A 133 3.58 5.24 -5.04
C CYS A 133 2.12 5.10 -5.47
N LEU A 134 1.33 6.17 -5.30
CA LEU A 134 -0.03 6.33 -5.80
C LEU A 134 -0.93 5.11 -5.50
N LEU A 135 -0.87 4.64 -4.26
CA LEU A 135 -1.58 3.44 -3.81
C LEU A 135 -3.10 3.65 -3.83
N LYS A 136 -3.79 2.74 -4.49
CA LYS A 136 -5.26 2.61 -4.46
C LYS A 136 -5.74 1.72 -3.32
N SER A 137 -4.99 0.64 -3.05
CA SER A 137 -5.23 -0.29 -1.96
C SER A 137 -3.92 -0.92 -1.53
N PHE A 138 -3.85 -1.35 -0.29
CA PHE A 138 -2.66 -1.93 0.29
C PHE A 138 -3.00 -2.93 1.39
N TRP A 139 -2.20 -3.98 1.48
CA TRP A 139 -2.27 -4.98 2.55
C TRP A 139 -0.92 -5.61 2.82
N LEU A 140 -0.79 -6.19 4.00
CA LEU A 140 0.30 -7.10 4.37
C LEU A 140 -0.26 -8.50 4.59
N ASN A 141 0.54 -9.51 4.32
CA ASN A 141 0.20 -10.89 4.61
C ASN A 141 1.44 -11.72 4.98
N PHE A 142 1.19 -12.78 5.73
CA PHE A 142 2.16 -13.81 6.08
C PHE A 142 1.86 -15.02 5.20
N PRO A 143 2.57 -15.21 4.05
CA PRO A 143 2.24 -16.27 3.09
C PRO A 143 2.58 -17.66 3.62
N GLU A 144 3.57 -17.75 4.47
CA GLU A 144 4.06 -19.02 5.04
C GLU A 144 4.17 -18.86 6.56
N VAL A 145 3.29 -19.54 7.27
CA VAL A 145 3.28 -19.60 8.73
C VAL A 145 3.44 -21.06 9.12
N SER A 146 4.53 -21.39 9.80
CA SER A 146 4.75 -22.74 10.33
C SER A 146 3.86 -23.02 11.54
N VAL A 147 3.79 -24.26 11.98
CA VAL A 147 3.06 -24.63 13.22
C VAL A 147 3.69 -23.94 14.42
N GLU A 148 5.01 -23.82 14.45
CA GLU A 148 5.78 -23.18 15.51
C GLU A 148 5.51 -21.67 15.57
N ALA A 149 5.41 -21.03 14.39
CA ALA A 149 5.08 -19.61 14.25
C ALA A 149 3.60 -19.32 14.53
N SER A 150 2.74 -20.33 14.53
CA SER A 150 1.31 -20.10 14.74
C SER A 150 1.00 -19.64 16.16
N GLY A 151 -0.04 -18.82 16.30
CA GLY A 151 -0.49 -18.32 17.59
C GLY A 151 -0.70 -16.81 17.63
N THR A 152 -0.90 -16.29 18.83
CA THR A 152 -1.12 -14.85 19.03
C THR A 152 0.21 -14.11 19.03
N HIS A 153 0.32 -13.09 18.17
CA HIS A 153 1.46 -12.18 18.07
C HIS A 153 0.99 -10.75 18.35
N ASN A 154 1.80 -9.99 19.08
CA ASN A 154 1.69 -8.54 19.13
C ASN A 154 2.69 -7.96 18.14
N LEU A 155 2.18 -7.47 17.04
CA LEU A 155 2.97 -6.92 15.96
C LEU A 155 3.12 -5.41 16.12
N GLN A 156 4.33 -4.91 15.89
CA GLN A 156 4.59 -3.51 15.61
C GLN A 156 4.85 -3.39 14.11
N ILE A 157 4.10 -2.54 13.44
CA ILE A 157 4.22 -2.29 12.01
C ILE A 157 4.66 -0.84 11.85
N LEU A 158 5.80 -0.65 11.20
CA LEU A 158 6.36 0.66 10.86
C LEU A 158 6.19 0.88 9.36
N PHE A 159 5.71 2.05 8.97
CA PHE A 159 5.82 2.58 7.62
C PHE A 159 6.60 3.88 7.67
N VAL A 160 7.60 4.00 6.81
CA VAL A 160 8.28 5.27 6.55
C VAL A 160 7.80 5.80 5.22
N VAL A 161 7.34 7.03 5.19
CA VAL A 161 6.92 7.69 3.96
C VAL A 161 8.01 8.63 3.44
N ASP A 162 7.86 9.07 2.22
CA ASP A 162 8.85 9.81 1.43
C ASP A 162 9.33 11.14 2.04
N ASP A 163 8.58 11.73 2.96
CA ASP A 163 9.00 12.93 3.71
C ASP A 163 9.73 12.58 5.02
N GLY A 164 9.95 11.30 5.28
CA GLY A 164 10.60 10.78 6.49
C GLY A 164 9.66 10.61 7.69
N THR A 165 8.36 10.84 7.51
CA THR A 165 7.38 10.60 8.58
C THR A 165 7.25 9.10 8.85
N GLU A 166 7.29 8.73 10.12
CA GLU A 166 7.09 7.36 10.59
C GLU A 166 5.65 7.18 11.07
N LEU A 167 4.99 6.15 10.56
CA LEU A 167 3.66 5.72 10.98
C LEU A 167 3.79 4.37 11.67
N VAL A 168 3.55 4.33 12.98
CA VAL A 168 3.67 3.11 13.79
C VAL A 168 2.30 2.61 14.20
N PHE A 169 2.04 1.34 13.93
CA PHE A 169 0.81 0.64 14.30
C PHE A 169 1.14 -0.55 15.20
N ASN A 170 0.37 -0.73 16.25
CA ASN A 170 0.43 -1.93 17.08
C ASN A 170 -0.84 -2.76 16.88
N LEU A 171 -0.67 -4.03 16.63
CA LEU A 171 -1.75 -4.96 16.33
C LEU A 171 -1.53 -6.29 17.02
N THR A 172 -2.55 -6.78 17.73
CA THR A 172 -2.59 -8.16 18.19
C THR A 172 -3.39 -8.99 17.18
N MET A 173 -2.78 -10.04 16.63
CA MET A 173 -3.45 -10.98 15.73
C MET A 173 -3.04 -12.42 16.00
N TYR A 174 -3.90 -13.34 15.60
CA TYR A 174 -3.60 -14.77 15.61
C TYR A 174 -3.15 -15.18 14.21
N LEU A 175 -1.96 -15.76 14.11
CA LEU A 175 -1.45 -16.34 12.88
C LEU A 175 -1.81 -17.82 12.83
N GLU A 176 -2.41 -18.26 11.72
CA GLU A 176 -2.74 -19.66 11.48
C GLU A 176 -1.67 -20.33 10.61
N PRO A 177 -1.34 -21.62 10.85
CA PRO A 177 -0.42 -22.34 10.00
C PRO A 177 -0.91 -22.34 8.54
N SER A 178 0.01 -22.10 7.63
CA SER A 178 -0.29 -22.22 6.20
C SER A 178 -0.44 -23.70 5.82
N ASN A 179 -1.47 -24.03 5.03
CA ASN A 179 -1.75 -25.40 4.56
C ASN A 179 -0.83 -25.78 3.41
#